data_1fc5fd396162259742a448bc9dfcbc04
#
_entry.id   1fc5fd396162259742a448bc9dfcbc04
#
_cell.length_a   1.000
_cell.length_b   1.000
_cell.length_c   1.000
_cell.angle_alpha   90.00
_cell.angle_beta   90.00
_cell.angle_gamma   90.00
#
_symmetry.space_group_name_H-M   'P 1'
#
loop_
_entity.id
_entity.type
_entity.pdbx_description
1 polymer ?
#
loop_
_entity_poly.entity_id
_entity_poly.type
_entity_poly.pdbx_seq_one_letter_code
_entity_poly.pdbx_strand_id
1 'polypeptide(L)'
;LIRRTADGSLAPELCERWEVSADRLTYTFYLKDGLTYAASKGDPSDYAITAEDFVFAFQRMFLPGTNSPYAVEFSALENSAAVLAGQKPASALGVTAAEPLKLVFRLSSPDETFLSKLTLPGAMPCDEAFFDSTRGTYGLTSASTLSSGHFYLYNWTSSGLFLRRAASGNQIDSLRLVENTTSSGQSAEELINNEK
;
A
#
# COMPACT_ATOMS: atom_id res chain seq x y z
N LEU A 1 -3.50 -5.18 -0.11
CA LEU A 1 -3.81 -6.47 0.51
C LEU A 1 -5.29 -6.79 0.38
N ILE A 2 -6.13 -5.95 0.96
CA ILE A 2 -7.60 -5.95 0.87
C ILE A 2 -8.08 -4.57 0.44
N ARG A 3 -9.31 -4.49 -0.07
CA ARG A 3 -9.93 -3.23 -0.50
C ARG A 3 -11.29 -3.03 0.14
N ARG A 4 -11.73 -1.79 0.15
CA ARG A 4 -13.12 -1.43 0.49
C ARG A 4 -13.96 -1.42 -0.79
N THR A 5 -15.09 -2.09 -0.75
CA THR A 5 -16.08 -2.11 -1.85
C THR A 5 -16.97 -0.87 -1.81
N ALA A 6 -17.78 -0.66 -2.85
CA ALA A 6 -18.67 0.50 -2.93
C ALA A 6 -19.73 0.56 -1.82
N ASP A 7 -20.14 -0.59 -1.29
CA ASP A 7 -21.06 -0.70 -0.15
C ASP A 7 -20.36 -0.58 1.22
N GLY A 8 -19.02 -0.35 1.22
CA GLY A 8 -18.22 -0.18 2.42
C GLY A 8 -17.69 -1.47 3.04
N SER A 9 -18.04 -2.65 2.52
CA SER A 9 -17.52 -3.93 2.99
C SER A 9 -16.06 -4.13 2.60
N LEU A 10 -15.38 -5.12 3.21
CA LEU A 10 -14.01 -5.50 2.89
C LEU A 10 -14.00 -6.69 1.94
N ALA A 11 -13.15 -6.63 0.93
CA ALA A 11 -12.96 -7.69 -0.05
C ALA A 11 -11.46 -7.96 -0.30
N PRO A 12 -11.08 -9.19 -0.69
CA PRO A 12 -9.74 -9.49 -1.13
C PRO A 12 -9.32 -8.62 -2.31
N GLU A 13 -8.03 -8.21 -2.34
CA GLU A 13 -7.40 -7.49 -3.46
C GLU A 13 -6.14 -8.22 -3.91
N LEU A 14 -5.02 -8.09 -3.20
CA LEU A 14 -3.78 -8.83 -3.44
C LEU A 14 -3.78 -10.20 -2.74
N CYS A 15 -4.62 -10.43 -1.74
CA CYS A 15 -4.83 -11.74 -1.15
C CYS A 15 -6.01 -12.47 -1.81
N GLU A 16 -6.04 -13.80 -1.72
CA GLU A 16 -7.21 -14.62 -2.06
C GLU A 16 -8.19 -14.66 -0.91
N ARG A 17 -7.68 -14.79 0.30
CA ARG A 17 -8.42 -14.91 1.55
C ARG A 17 -7.58 -14.51 2.75
N TRP A 18 -8.22 -14.34 3.88
CA TRP A 18 -7.57 -14.19 5.17
C TRP A 18 -8.28 -14.98 6.26
N GLU A 19 -7.58 -15.23 7.33
CA GLU A 19 -8.06 -15.91 8.54
C GLU A 19 -7.75 -15.06 9.76
N VAL A 20 -8.63 -15.09 10.75
CA VAL A 20 -8.46 -14.38 12.02
C VAL A 20 -8.58 -15.40 13.15
N SER A 21 -7.61 -15.42 14.07
CA SER A 21 -7.66 -16.28 15.25
C SER A 21 -8.84 -15.93 16.18
N ALA A 22 -9.26 -16.90 16.99
CA ALA A 22 -10.39 -16.73 17.88
C ALA A 22 -10.21 -15.59 18.91
N ASP A 23 -8.97 -15.34 19.33
CA ASP A 23 -8.57 -14.25 20.22
C ASP A 23 -8.42 -12.90 19.50
N ARG A 24 -8.54 -12.87 18.17
CA ARG A 24 -8.35 -11.69 17.29
C ARG A 24 -6.96 -11.06 17.40
N LEU A 25 -5.95 -11.82 17.77
CA LEU A 25 -4.57 -11.36 17.86
C LEU A 25 -3.72 -11.76 16.67
N THR A 26 -4.13 -12.76 15.88
CA THR A 26 -3.39 -13.22 14.71
C THR A 26 -4.25 -13.12 13.46
N TYR A 27 -3.73 -12.46 12.44
CA TYR A 27 -4.35 -12.32 11.12
C TYR A 27 -3.42 -12.92 10.08
N THR A 28 -3.88 -13.94 9.36
CA THR A 28 -3.12 -14.64 8.34
C THR A 28 -3.73 -14.35 6.98
N PHE A 29 -2.93 -13.81 6.05
CA PHE A 29 -3.33 -13.53 4.67
C PHE A 29 -2.62 -14.47 3.72
N TYR A 30 -3.36 -15.02 2.78
CA TYR A 30 -2.86 -15.85 1.69
C TYR A 30 -2.89 -15.02 0.41
N LEU A 31 -1.71 -14.66 -0.09
CA LEU A 31 -1.58 -13.83 -1.29
C LEU A 31 -1.92 -14.63 -2.54
N LYS A 32 -2.39 -13.94 -3.56
CA LYS A 32 -2.57 -14.51 -4.89
C LYS A 32 -1.21 -14.84 -5.50
N ASP A 33 -1.13 -15.92 -6.26
CA ASP A 33 0.07 -16.24 -7.01
C ASP A 33 0.22 -15.38 -8.28
N GLY A 34 1.46 -15.20 -8.73
CA GLY A 34 1.78 -14.50 -9.97
C GLY A 34 1.54 -13.00 -9.95
N LEU A 35 1.37 -12.38 -8.79
CA LEU A 35 1.27 -10.92 -8.68
C LEU A 35 2.62 -10.26 -8.95
N THR A 36 2.60 -9.19 -9.75
CA THR A 36 3.77 -8.36 -10.05
C THR A 36 3.43 -6.88 -9.88
N TYR A 37 4.47 -6.08 -9.60
CA TYR A 37 4.34 -4.64 -9.66
C TYR A 37 4.28 -4.17 -11.12
N ALA A 38 3.64 -3.04 -11.36
CA ALA A 38 3.71 -2.31 -12.61
C ALA A 38 4.67 -1.13 -12.49
N ALA A 39 5.62 -1.03 -13.42
CA ALA A 39 6.55 0.09 -13.54
C ALA A 39 5.95 1.24 -14.38
N SER A 40 6.62 2.41 -14.40
CA SER A 40 6.15 3.62 -15.08
C SER A 40 5.83 3.47 -16.57
N LYS A 41 6.41 2.47 -17.24
CA LYS A 41 6.12 2.18 -18.66
C LYS A 41 4.97 1.19 -18.87
N GLY A 42 4.41 0.65 -17.78
CA GLY A 42 3.34 -0.35 -17.83
C GLY A 42 3.81 -1.73 -18.27
N ASP A 43 5.11 -1.91 -18.45
CA ASP A 43 5.68 -3.23 -18.71
C ASP A 43 5.56 -4.08 -17.45
N PRO A 44 5.32 -5.40 -17.55
CA PRO A 44 5.45 -6.29 -16.41
C PRO A 44 6.83 -6.11 -15.80
N SER A 45 6.87 -5.73 -14.53
CA SER A 45 8.16 -5.62 -13.83
C SER A 45 8.62 -7.03 -13.45
N ASP A 46 9.92 -7.22 -13.37
CA ASP A 46 10.51 -8.47 -12.85
C ASP A 46 10.31 -8.59 -11.32
N TYR A 47 9.63 -7.63 -10.70
CA TYR A 47 9.39 -7.58 -9.27
C TYR A 47 8.06 -8.28 -8.93
N ALA A 48 8.15 -9.49 -8.40
CA ALA A 48 6.99 -10.20 -7.87
C ALA A 48 6.53 -9.56 -6.55
N ILE A 49 5.21 -9.56 -6.31
CA ILE A 49 4.66 -9.13 -5.01
C ILE A 49 4.59 -10.35 -4.09
N THR A 50 5.32 -10.29 -2.99
CA THR A 50 5.39 -11.34 -1.98
C THR A 50 5.01 -10.84 -0.59
N ALA A 51 4.94 -11.74 0.38
CA ALA A 51 4.71 -11.37 1.78
C ALA A 51 5.85 -10.54 2.36
N GLU A 52 7.09 -10.72 1.88
CA GLU A 52 8.26 -9.94 2.32
C GLU A 52 8.12 -8.45 2.00
N ASP A 53 7.46 -8.09 0.90
CA ASP A 53 7.24 -6.69 0.54
C ASP A 53 6.36 -5.96 1.56
N PHE A 54 5.39 -6.68 2.12
CA PHE A 54 4.57 -6.15 3.22
C PHE A 54 5.37 -6.05 4.50
N VAL A 55 6.18 -7.08 4.81
CA VAL A 55 7.07 -7.07 5.99
C VAL A 55 8.01 -5.87 5.92
N PHE A 56 8.68 -5.67 4.78
CA PHE A 56 9.57 -4.54 4.56
C PHE A 56 8.84 -3.20 4.72
N ALA A 57 7.67 -3.04 4.09
CA ALA A 57 6.89 -1.81 4.16
C ALA A 57 6.50 -1.45 5.60
N PHE A 58 6.02 -2.42 6.38
CA PHE A 58 5.64 -2.22 7.78
C PHE A 58 6.85 -1.98 8.67
N GLN A 59 7.93 -2.73 8.53
CA GLN A 59 9.16 -2.53 9.29
C GLN A 59 9.73 -1.13 9.05
N ARG A 60 9.77 -0.69 7.78
CA ARG A 60 10.22 0.66 7.42
C ARG A 60 9.31 1.75 8.01
N MET A 61 7.99 1.54 8.04
CA MET A 61 7.02 2.46 8.66
C MET A 61 7.34 2.75 10.12
N PHE A 62 7.83 1.75 10.87
CA PHE A 62 8.14 1.83 12.29
C PHE A 62 9.61 2.14 12.60
N LEU A 63 10.48 2.31 11.60
CA LEU A 63 11.86 2.73 11.85
C LEU A 63 11.88 4.12 12.51
N PRO A 64 12.66 4.31 13.59
CA PRO A 64 12.91 5.64 14.15
C PRO A 64 13.43 6.59 13.04
N GLY A 65 12.85 7.77 12.93
CA GLY A 65 13.24 8.76 11.92
C GLY A 65 12.49 8.68 10.60
N THR A 66 11.76 7.60 10.29
CA THR A 66 10.84 7.59 9.13
C THR A 66 9.68 8.56 9.32
N ASN A 67 9.25 8.79 10.58
CA ASN A 67 8.16 9.69 10.95
C ASN A 67 6.88 9.43 10.13
N SER A 68 6.57 8.17 9.86
CA SER A 68 5.40 7.80 9.09
C SER A 68 4.11 8.20 9.80
N PRO A 69 3.19 8.93 9.14
CA PRO A 69 1.91 9.27 9.73
C PRO A 69 1.01 8.04 9.98
N TYR A 70 1.32 6.91 9.32
CA TYR A 70 0.54 5.67 9.46
C TYR A 70 0.99 4.79 10.62
N ALA A 71 2.15 5.04 11.26
CA ALA A 71 2.63 4.21 12.36
C ALA A 71 1.63 4.18 13.54
N VAL A 72 0.95 5.29 13.81
CA VAL A 72 -0.07 5.38 14.87
C VAL A 72 -1.28 4.49 14.59
N GLU A 73 -1.68 4.36 13.32
CA GLU A 73 -2.82 3.54 12.91
C GLU A 73 -2.59 2.05 13.21
N PHE A 74 -1.35 1.60 13.10
CA PHE A 74 -0.94 0.22 13.32
C PHE A 74 -0.27 -0.01 14.68
N SER A 75 -0.50 0.87 15.64
CA SER A 75 0.09 0.78 16.99
C SER A 75 -0.29 -0.48 17.78
N ALA A 76 -1.37 -1.17 17.41
CA ALA A 76 -1.76 -2.45 17.98
C ALA A 76 -0.83 -3.62 17.59
N LEU A 77 0.04 -3.48 16.57
CA LEU A 77 1.01 -4.52 16.21
C LEU A 77 1.93 -4.85 17.37
N GLU A 78 2.22 -6.13 17.55
CA GLU A 78 3.14 -6.61 18.56
C GLU A 78 4.50 -5.90 18.43
N ASN A 79 5.06 -5.45 19.56
CA ASN A 79 6.30 -4.68 19.64
C ASN A 79 6.33 -3.31 18.95
N SER A 80 5.22 -2.81 18.41
CA SER A 80 5.14 -1.54 17.66
C SER A 80 5.80 -0.36 18.42
N ALA A 81 5.43 -0.14 19.68
CA ALA A 81 5.97 0.95 20.50
C ALA A 81 7.48 0.81 20.74
N ALA A 82 7.96 -0.41 21.02
CA ALA A 82 9.36 -0.67 21.30
C ALA A 82 10.25 -0.53 20.05
N VAL A 83 9.73 -0.92 18.87
CA VAL A 83 10.42 -0.73 17.59
C VAL A 83 10.47 0.76 17.25
N LEU A 84 9.35 1.47 17.35
CA LEU A 84 9.27 2.91 17.05
C LEU A 84 10.21 3.72 17.97
N ALA A 85 10.37 3.31 19.24
CA ALA A 85 11.30 3.91 20.19
C ALA A 85 12.77 3.49 19.99
N GLY A 86 13.07 2.62 19.02
CA GLY A 86 14.43 2.09 18.80
C GLY A 86 14.93 1.11 19.88
N GLN A 87 14.03 0.62 20.73
CA GLN A 87 14.36 -0.33 21.82
C GLN A 87 14.42 -1.78 21.33
N LYS A 88 13.78 -2.07 20.18
CA LYS A 88 13.83 -3.36 19.51
C LYS A 88 14.14 -3.16 18.02
N PRO A 89 14.76 -4.14 17.34
CA PRO A 89 14.97 -4.08 15.90
C PRO A 89 13.64 -4.15 15.16
N ALA A 90 13.60 -3.62 13.94
CA ALA A 90 12.40 -3.62 13.08
C ALA A 90 11.85 -5.05 12.84
N SER A 91 12.73 -6.06 12.78
CA SER A 91 12.37 -7.47 12.64
C SER A 91 11.58 -8.06 13.83
N ALA A 92 11.52 -7.36 14.95
CA ALA A 92 10.70 -7.75 16.09
C ALA A 92 9.24 -7.31 15.98
N LEU A 93 8.89 -6.48 14.98
CA LEU A 93 7.51 -6.04 14.74
C LEU A 93 6.61 -7.25 14.44
N GLY A 94 5.39 -7.22 14.95
CA GLY A 94 4.39 -8.27 14.74
C GLY A 94 3.91 -8.43 13.30
N VAL A 95 4.82 -8.47 12.34
CA VAL A 95 4.55 -8.74 10.93
C VAL A 95 5.62 -9.69 10.37
N THR A 96 5.22 -10.80 9.76
CA THR A 96 6.15 -11.82 9.26
C THR A 96 5.64 -12.47 7.97
N ALA A 97 6.55 -12.80 7.07
CA ALA A 97 6.31 -13.68 5.94
C ALA A 97 6.57 -15.13 6.39
N ALA A 98 5.53 -15.87 6.68
CA ALA A 98 5.66 -17.28 7.07
C ALA A 98 6.05 -18.17 5.87
N GLU A 99 5.62 -17.76 4.68
CA GLU A 99 5.94 -18.35 3.37
C GLU A 99 5.89 -17.20 2.34
N PRO A 100 6.44 -17.34 1.14
CA PRO A 100 6.44 -16.27 0.14
C PRO A 100 5.06 -15.65 -0.15
N LEU A 101 3.99 -16.44 -0.06
CA LEU A 101 2.61 -16.00 -0.27
C LEU A 101 1.77 -16.00 1.01
N LYS A 102 2.40 -16.08 2.19
CA LYS A 102 1.69 -16.14 3.47
C LYS A 102 2.20 -15.09 4.44
N LEU A 103 1.40 -14.03 4.58
CA LEU A 103 1.66 -12.89 5.46
C LEU A 103 0.90 -13.06 6.78
N VAL A 104 1.59 -12.87 7.89
CA VAL A 104 1.00 -12.95 9.23
C VAL A 104 1.23 -11.67 10.00
N PHE A 105 0.14 -11.10 10.53
CA PHE A 105 0.18 -10.02 11.51
C PHE A 105 -0.17 -10.55 12.89
N ARG A 106 0.57 -10.06 13.90
CA ARG A 106 0.30 -10.32 15.31
C ARG A 106 0.08 -9.01 16.04
N LEU A 107 -1.01 -8.95 16.79
CA LEU A 107 -1.37 -7.80 17.61
C LEU A 107 -1.06 -8.06 19.08
N SER A 108 -0.70 -7.02 19.82
CA SER A 108 -0.54 -7.06 21.28
C SER A 108 -1.89 -6.98 22.03
N SER A 109 -2.91 -6.43 21.35
CA SER A 109 -4.29 -6.35 21.85
C SER A 109 -5.25 -6.38 20.67
N PRO A 110 -6.49 -6.89 20.85
CA PRO A 110 -7.49 -6.90 19.78
C PRO A 110 -7.80 -5.47 19.29
N ASP A 111 -7.84 -5.31 17.97
CA ASP A 111 -8.25 -4.07 17.30
C ASP A 111 -9.33 -4.41 16.25
N GLU A 112 -10.57 -4.02 16.53
CA GLU A 112 -11.71 -4.29 15.65
C GLU A 112 -11.60 -3.55 14.30
N THR A 113 -10.80 -2.50 14.25
CA THR A 113 -10.58 -1.69 13.05
C THR A 113 -9.38 -2.14 12.22
N PHE A 114 -8.60 -3.12 12.69
CA PHE A 114 -7.33 -3.54 12.06
C PHE A 114 -7.49 -3.89 10.58
N LEU A 115 -8.50 -4.70 10.22
CA LEU A 115 -8.76 -5.03 8.81
C LEU A 115 -9.09 -3.78 7.99
N SER A 116 -9.87 -2.84 8.51
CA SER A 116 -10.17 -1.59 7.82
C SER A 116 -8.93 -0.73 7.61
N LYS A 117 -8.01 -0.70 8.58
CA LYS A 117 -6.73 0.02 8.47
C LYS A 117 -5.83 -0.54 7.38
N LEU A 118 -5.91 -1.84 7.09
CA LEU A 118 -5.16 -2.46 5.97
C LEU A 118 -5.62 -1.99 4.58
N THR A 119 -6.67 -1.19 4.47
CA THR A 119 -7.06 -0.51 3.22
C THR A 119 -6.39 0.87 3.06
N LEU A 120 -5.67 1.35 4.07
CA LEU A 120 -4.95 2.63 4.02
C LEU A 120 -3.71 2.56 3.11
N PRO A 121 -3.29 3.68 2.51
CA PRO A 121 -2.09 3.72 1.67
C PRO A 121 -0.81 3.22 2.37
N GLY A 122 -0.69 3.43 3.69
CA GLY A 122 0.46 2.94 4.47
C GLY A 122 0.58 1.42 4.55
N ALA A 123 -0.48 0.67 4.22
CA ALA A 123 -0.46 -0.80 4.22
C ALA A 123 -0.14 -1.41 2.84
N MET A 124 0.31 -0.60 1.86
CA MET A 124 0.71 -1.10 0.55
C MET A 124 2.09 -1.77 0.61
N PRO A 125 2.33 -2.81 -0.21
CA PRO A 125 3.62 -3.49 -0.26
C PRO A 125 4.69 -2.60 -0.89
N CYS A 126 5.96 -2.84 -0.54
CA CYS A 126 7.11 -2.14 -1.09
C CYS A 126 8.25 -3.14 -1.31
N ASP A 127 8.67 -3.32 -2.55
CA ASP A 127 9.81 -4.17 -2.89
C ASP A 127 11.11 -3.52 -2.37
N GLU A 128 11.85 -4.24 -1.52
CA GLU A 128 13.07 -3.74 -0.88
C GLU A 128 14.18 -3.49 -1.90
N ALA A 129 14.38 -4.40 -2.86
CA ALA A 129 15.44 -4.27 -3.86
C ALA A 129 15.20 -3.06 -4.76
N PHE A 130 13.96 -2.84 -5.20
CA PHE A 130 13.61 -1.65 -5.95
C PHE A 130 13.76 -0.38 -5.10
N PHE A 131 13.29 -0.40 -3.85
CA PHE A 131 13.43 0.72 -2.93
C PHE A 131 14.89 1.15 -2.80
N ASP A 132 15.79 0.20 -2.54
CA ASP A 132 17.24 0.45 -2.40
C ASP A 132 17.86 0.97 -3.70
N SER A 133 17.42 0.45 -4.85
CA SER A 133 17.89 0.90 -6.16
C SER A 133 17.60 2.37 -6.44
N THR A 134 16.54 2.93 -5.83
CA THR A 134 16.14 4.33 -5.99
C THR A 134 17.02 5.32 -5.24
N ARG A 135 17.89 4.86 -4.34
CA ARG A 135 18.85 5.67 -3.58
C ARG A 135 18.21 6.90 -2.91
N GLY A 136 17.06 6.69 -2.27
CA GLY A 136 16.35 7.72 -1.52
C GLY A 136 15.36 8.56 -2.35
N THR A 137 15.15 8.24 -3.62
CA THR A 137 14.17 8.91 -4.48
C THR A 137 12.86 8.12 -4.65
N TYR A 138 12.66 7.04 -3.88
CA TYR A 138 11.45 6.23 -3.95
C TYR A 138 10.19 7.09 -3.81
N GLY A 139 9.27 6.95 -4.77
CA GLY A 139 7.99 7.67 -4.78
C GLY A 139 8.08 9.15 -5.18
N LEU A 140 9.25 9.67 -5.59
CA LEU A 140 9.41 11.08 -5.98
C LEU A 140 9.26 11.32 -7.49
N THR A 141 9.34 10.28 -8.30
CA THR A 141 9.15 10.34 -9.76
C THR A 141 8.45 9.09 -10.25
N SER A 142 7.91 9.13 -11.47
CA SER A 142 7.34 7.93 -12.08
C SER A 142 8.36 6.80 -12.27
N ALA A 143 9.63 7.12 -12.51
CA ALA A 143 10.70 6.14 -12.69
C ALA A 143 11.13 5.48 -11.36
N SER A 144 10.90 6.14 -10.23
CA SER A 144 11.23 5.63 -8.89
C SER A 144 10.00 5.14 -8.12
N THR A 145 8.95 4.75 -8.83
CA THR A 145 7.69 4.26 -8.24
C THR A 145 7.28 2.94 -8.88
N LEU A 146 7.03 1.92 -8.06
CA LEU A 146 6.31 0.70 -8.45
C LEU A 146 4.86 0.81 -7.95
N SER A 147 3.94 0.28 -8.74
CA SER A 147 2.51 0.27 -8.42
C SER A 147 2.00 -1.15 -8.27
N SER A 148 1.37 -1.45 -7.15
CA SER A 148 0.77 -2.77 -6.86
C SER A 148 -0.74 -2.84 -7.13
N GLY A 149 -1.32 -1.76 -7.67
CA GLY A 149 -2.76 -1.63 -7.94
C GLY A 149 -3.12 -1.71 -9.41
N HIS A 150 -4.40 -1.42 -9.71
CA HIS A 150 -4.94 -1.44 -11.07
C HIS A 150 -4.38 -0.34 -11.99
N PHE A 151 -3.81 0.69 -11.41
CA PHE A 151 -3.21 1.79 -12.14
C PHE A 151 -1.75 1.96 -11.72
N TYR A 152 -0.91 2.31 -12.67
CA TYR A 152 0.48 2.67 -12.43
C TYR A 152 0.71 4.14 -12.76
N LEU A 153 1.69 4.75 -12.12
CA LEU A 153 2.09 6.13 -12.36
C LEU A 153 2.89 6.22 -13.66
N TYR A 154 2.21 6.64 -14.74
CA TYR A 154 2.81 6.75 -16.07
C TYR A 154 3.73 7.98 -16.19
N ASN A 155 3.27 9.12 -15.67
CA ASN A 155 4.01 10.37 -15.73
C ASN A 155 3.66 11.27 -14.55
N TRP A 156 4.60 12.09 -14.14
CA TRP A 156 4.43 13.10 -13.09
C TRP A 156 5.07 14.40 -13.54
N THR A 157 4.26 15.44 -13.68
CA THR A 157 4.66 16.79 -14.12
C THR A 157 4.09 17.85 -13.18
N SER A 158 4.50 19.10 -13.39
CA SER A 158 3.89 20.23 -12.67
C SER A 158 2.39 20.43 -12.97
N SER A 159 1.89 19.84 -14.07
CA SER A 159 0.46 19.90 -14.45
C SER A 159 -0.38 18.74 -13.91
N GLY A 160 0.22 17.81 -13.15
CA GLY A 160 -0.51 16.72 -12.52
C GLY A 160 0.17 15.36 -12.59
N LEU A 161 -0.50 14.38 -12.01
CA LEU A 161 -0.14 12.97 -12.04
C LEU A 161 -0.96 12.26 -13.11
N PHE A 162 -0.29 11.51 -13.96
CA PHE A 162 -0.93 10.74 -15.04
C PHE A 162 -0.80 9.25 -14.73
N LEU A 163 -1.94 8.59 -14.53
CA LEU A 163 -1.99 7.17 -14.26
C LEU A 163 -2.60 6.44 -15.46
N ARG A 164 -2.11 5.23 -15.70
CA ARG A 164 -2.66 4.32 -16.70
C ARG A 164 -3.02 2.99 -16.05
N ARG A 165 -4.00 2.31 -16.63
CA ARG A 165 -4.37 0.97 -16.19
C ARG A 165 -3.27 -0.03 -16.53
N ALA A 166 -2.94 -0.89 -15.56
CA ALA A 166 -1.90 -1.92 -15.72
C ALA A 166 -2.35 -3.08 -16.64
N ALA A 167 -3.66 -3.37 -16.70
CA ALA A 167 -4.22 -4.41 -17.55
C ALA A 167 -5.37 -3.86 -18.41
N SER A 168 -5.50 -4.32 -19.67
CA SER A 168 -6.58 -3.93 -20.55
C SER A 168 -7.95 -4.40 -20.03
N GLY A 169 -8.99 -3.60 -20.23
CA GLY A 169 -10.36 -3.92 -19.80
C GLY A 169 -11.37 -2.88 -20.29
N ASN A 170 -12.65 -3.14 -20.13
CA ASN A 170 -13.75 -2.28 -20.58
C ASN A 170 -14.08 -1.14 -19.60
N GLN A 171 -13.08 -0.60 -18.92
CA GLN A 171 -13.24 0.42 -17.90
C GLN A 171 -12.31 1.61 -18.19
N ILE A 172 -12.21 2.53 -17.24
CA ILE A 172 -11.32 3.69 -17.33
C ILE A 172 -9.88 3.25 -17.58
N ASP A 173 -9.27 3.69 -18.69
CA ASP A 173 -7.90 3.33 -19.08
C ASP A 173 -6.86 4.26 -18.51
N SER A 174 -7.22 5.52 -18.24
CA SER A 174 -6.30 6.52 -17.71
C SER A 174 -6.99 7.47 -16.75
N LEU A 175 -6.23 7.98 -15.78
CA LEU A 175 -6.65 9.00 -14.83
C LEU A 175 -5.62 10.13 -14.84
N ARG A 176 -6.10 11.36 -14.78
CA ARG A 176 -5.27 12.53 -14.55
C ARG A 176 -5.69 13.16 -13.22
N LEU A 177 -4.76 13.23 -12.27
CA LEU A 177 -4.96 13.94 -11.02
C LEU A 177 -4.30 15.31 -11.14
N VAL A 178 -5.08 16.36 -10.96
CA VAL A 178 -4.61 17.75 -11.00
C VAL A 178 -4.81 18.38 -9.63
N GLU A 179 -3.88 19.28 -9.26
CA GLU A 179 -4.07 20.09 -8.07
C GLU A 179 -5.23 21.07 -8.31
N ASN A 180 -6.17 21.12 -7.37
CA ASN A 180 -7.22 22.11 -7.40
C ASN A 180 -6.65 23.44 -6.88
N THR A 181 -6.12 24.24 -7.80
CA THR A 181 -5.57 25.58 -7.50
C THR A 181 -6.61 26.70 -7.58
N THR A 182 -7.88 26.38 -7.91
CA THR A 182 -8.91 27.40 -8.06
C THR A 182 -9.33 27.96 -6.69
N SER A 183 -9.01 29.22 -6.46
CA SER A 183 -9.56 30.05 -5.37
C SER A 183 -11.08 30.32 -5.52
N SER A 184 -11.73 29.69 -6.49
CA SER A 184 -13.13 29.96 -6.89
C SER A 184 -14.17 29.23 -6.07
N GLY A 185 -13.78 28.41 -5.09
CA GLY A 185 -14.73 27.64 -4.25
C GLY A 185 -15.55 26.59 -5.02
N GLN A 186 -15.14 26.24 -6.22
CA GLN A 186 -15.81 25.17 -7.01
C GLN A 186 -15.61 23.83 -6.34
N SER A 187 -16.68 23.06 -6.24
CA SER A 187 -16.64 21.69 -5.77
C SER A 187 -15.94 20.75 -6.77
N ALA A 188 -15.45 19.60 -6.31
CA ALA A 188 -14.87 18.58 -7.20
C ALA A 188 -15.87 18.13 -8.29
N GLU A 189 -17.17 18.12 -7.99
CA GLU A 189 -18.23 17.78 -8.95
C GLU A 189 -18.36 18.83 -10.08
N GLU A 190 -18.25 20.11 -9.74
CA GLU A 190 -18.29 21.20 -10.74
C GLU A 190 -17.08 21.16 -11.67
N LEU A 191 -15.89 20.80 -11.15
CA LEU A 191 -14.68 20.63 -11.96
C LEU A 191 -14.80 19.45 -12.94
N ILE A 192 -15.36 18.32 -12.50
CA ILE A 192 -15.57 17.14 -13.37
C ILE A 192 -16.59 17.43 -14.46
N ASN A 193 -17.62 18.23 -14.19
CA ASN A 193 -18.66 18.55 -15.15
C ASN A 193 -18.25 19.59 -16.20
N ASN A 194 -17.24 20.40 -15.93
CA ASN A 194 -16.74 21.44 -16.85
C ASN A 194 -15.67 20.92 -17.84
N GLU A 195 -15.18 19.68 -17.68
CA GLU A 195 -14.20 19.06 -18.59
C GLU A 195 -14.83 18.06 -19.60
N LYS A 196 -16.16 18.13 -19.83
CA LYS A 196 -16.85 17.33 -20.86
C LYS A 196 -16.88 18.02 -22.20
#